data_8370247ffe52c4651b2037b01507ffa9
#
_entry.id   8370247ffe52c4651b2037b01507ffa9
#
_cell.length_a   1.000
_cell.length_b   1.000
_cell.length_c   1.000
_cell.angle_alpha   90.00
_cell.angle_beta   90.00
_cell.angle_gamma   90.00
#
_symmetry.space_group_name_H-M   'P 1'
#
loop_
_entity.id
_entity.type
_entity.pdbx_description
1 polymer ?
#
loop_
_entity_poly.entity_id
_entity_poly.type
_entity_poly.pdbx_seq_one_letter_code
_entity_poly.pdbx_strand_id
1 'polypeptide(L)'
;MQCLTQLIELKLYKNIPANGLILFCGEIMMDDGKSEKKITIDIEPFKQINTFSYKCQTRFHTEPLEALLEDDERFGFVIVDGNGVLFATLQGNTKEVLQRVLVQLPKKHGRGGQSAARFARIREEKRHNYVRKVCELTTQHFITDDKPNVKGIIVAGSA
;
A
#
# COMPACT_ATOMS: atom_id res chain seq x y z
N MET A 1 -18.05 22.78 -19.95
CA MET A 1 -18.55 23.85 -19.07
C MET A 1 -19.78 23.43 -18.26
N GLN A 2 -20.79 22.78 -18.81
CA GLN A 2 -22.03 22.43 -18.11
C GLN A 2 -21.82 21.51 -16.89
N CYS A 3 -20.88 20.56 -16.91
CA CYS A 3 -20.56 19.70 -15.77
C CYS A 3 -20.00 20.46 -14.56
N LEU A 4 -19.16 21.46 -14.81
CA LEU A 4 -18.65 22.33 -13.75
C LEU A 4 -19.78 23.15 -13.12
N THR A 5 -20.73 23.60 -13.93
CA THR A 5 -21.89 24.33 -13.44
C THR A 5 -22.77 23.44 -12.55
N GLN A 6 -23.04 22.20 -12.96
CA GLN A 6 -23.77 21.23 -12.13
C GLN A 6 -23.04 20.86 -10.85
N LEU A 7 -21.72 20.70 -10.88
CA LEU A 7 -20.90 20.50 -9.68
C LEU A 7 -21.05 21.66 -8.68
N ILE A 8 -21.05 22.88 -9.19
CA ILE A 8 -21.22 24.09 -8.37
C ILE A 8 -22.65 24.15 -7.79
N GLU A 9 -23.66 23.87 -8.60
CA GLU A 9 -25.07 23.85 -8.19
C GLU A 9 -25.36 22.78 -7.13
N LEU A 10 -24.86 21.57 -7.31
CA LEU A 10 -25.00 20.47 -6.36
C LEU A 10 -24.11 20.61 -5.12
N LYS A 11 -23.19 21.61 -5.10
CA LYS A 11 -22.23 21.85 -4.01
C LYS A 11 -21.39 20.61 -3.64
N LEU A 12 -21.20 19.68 -4.55
CA LEU A 12 -20.46 18.44 -4.32
C LEU A 12 -19.01 18.69 -3.89
N TYR A 13 -18.42 19.81 -4.34
CA TYR A 13 -17.06 20.22 -3.94
C TYR A 13 -16.93 20.56 -2.44
N LYS A 14 -18.03 20.81 -1.73
CA LYS A 14 -18.01 21.11 -0.28
C LYS A 14 -17.97 19.86 0.60
N ASN A 15 -18.50 18.75 0.10
CA ASN A 15 -18.61 17.49 0.81
C ASN A 15 -18.04 16.36 -0.06
N ILE A 16 -16.75 16.47 -0.40
CA ILE A 16 -16.06 15.38 -1.12
C ILE A 16 -15.98 14.18 -0.20
N PRO A 17 -16.43 12.99 -0.64
CA PRO A 17 -16.32 11.77 0.14
C PRO A 17 -14.86 11.41 0.47
N ALA A 18 -14.66 10.65 1.55
CA ALA A 18 -13.32 10.27 2.00
C ALA A 18 -12.52 9.48 0.95
N ASN A 19 -13.21 8.71 0.11
CA ASN A 19 -12.61 7.90 -0.95
C ASN A 19 -12.43 8.67 -2.27
N GLY A 20 -12.84 9.95 -2.32
CA GLY A 20 -12.83 10.75 -3.52
C GLY A 20 -14.17 10.78 -4.26
N LEU A 21 -14.22 11.47 -5.38
CA LEU A 21 -15.43 11.62 -6.20
C LEU A 21 -15.08 11.48 -7.68
N ILE A 22 -15.82 10.65 -8.38
CA ILE A 22 -15.71 10.49 -9.83
C ILE A 22 -16.94 11.09 -10.48
N LEU A 23 -16.72 11.87 -11.52
CA LEU A 23 -17.79 12.52 -12.29
C LEU A 23 -17.65 12.15 -13.76
N PHE A 24 -18.72 11.61 -14.32
CA PHE A 24 -18.87 11.38 -15.75
C PHE A 24 -19.93 12.33 -16.30
N CYS A 25 -19.56 13.13 -17.27
CA CYS A 25 -20.49 14.02 -17.94
C CYS A 25 -20.31 13.89 -19.46
N GLY A 26 -21.40 13.78 -20.17
CA GLY A 26 -21.34 13.64 -21.63
C GLY A 26 -22.72 13.63 -22.26
N GLU A 27 -22.71 13.63 -23.59
CA GLU A 27 -23.88 13.42 -24.43
C GLU A 27 -23.78 12.03 -25.03
N ILE A 28 -24.78 11.21 -24.82
CA ILE A 28 -24.88 9.86 -25.40
C ILE A 28 -25.98 9.82 -26.44
N MET A 29 -25.72 9.13 -27.55
CA MET A 29 -26.76 8.81 -28.51
C MET A 29 -27.68 7.73 -27.91
N MET A 30 -28.97 7.96 -28.00
CA MET A 30 -29.98 6.94 -27.67
C MET A 30 -30.05 5.87 -28.77
N ASP A 31 -30.63 4.70 -28.42
CA ASP A 31 -30.78 3.57 -29.33
C ASP A 31 -31.53 3.92 -30.65
N ASP A 32 -32.29 4.99 -30.65
CA ASP A 32 -32.99 5.51 -31.82
C ASP A 32 -32.07 6.18 -32.86
N GLY A 33 -30.79 6.36 -32.55
CA GLY A 33 -29.77 6.98 -33.42
C GLY A 33 -30.04 8.44 -33.83
N LYS A 34 -31.07 9.09 -33.24
CA LYS A 34 -31.53 10.43 -33.62
C LYS A 34 -31.57 11.42 -32.42
N SER A 35 -31.64 10.91 -31.21
CA SER A 35 -31.74 11.76 -30.04
C SER A 35 -30.48 11.68 -29.15
N GLU A 36 -29.94 12.81 -28.79
CA GLU A 36 -28.82 12.93 -27.84
C GLU A 36 -29.34 13.21 -26.44
N LYS A 37 -28.83 12.45 -25.46
CA LYS A 37 -29.19 12.64 -24.06
C LYS A 37 -27.95 13.06 -23.27
N LYS A 38 -28.07 14.15 -22.53
CA LYS A 38 -27.04 14.58 -21.59
C LYS A 38 -27.09 13.69 -20.34
N ILE A 39 -25.95 13.15 -19.96
CA ILE A 39 -25.80 12.34 -18.76
C ILE A 39 -24.75 12.98 -17.88
N THR A 40 -25.07 13.04 -16.60
CA THR A 40 -24.15 13.36 -15.52
C THR A 40 -24.30 12.28 -14.48
N ILE A 41 -23.20 11.60 -14.17
CA ILE A 41 -23.13 10.52 -13.18
C ILE A 41 -22.05 10.90 -12.19
N ASP A 42 -22.37 10.86 -10.91
CA ASP A 42 -21.45 11.00 -9.80
C ASP A 42 -21.33 9.66 -9.08
N ILE A 43 -20.11 9.25 -8.80
CA ILE A 43 -19.80 7.98 -8.15
C ILE A 43 -18.83 8.21 -7.02
N GLU A 44 -19.19 7.76 -5.82
CA GLU A 44 -18.24 7.58 -4.72
C GLU A 44 -17.56 6.21 -4.88
N PRO A 45 -16.22 6.17 -5.08
CA PRO A 45 -15.53 4.90 -5.20
C PRO A 45 -15.45 4.17 -3.84
N PHE A 46 -15.50 2.85 -3.88
CA PHE A 46 -15.42 2.02 -2.67
C PHE A 46 -13.99 1.89 -2.09
N LYS A 47 -12.95 2.21 -2.88
CA LYS A 47 -11.56 2.36 -2.46
C LYS A 47 -11.09 3.78 -2.76
N GLN A 48 -10.16 4.29 -1.94
CA GLN A 48 -9.62 5.62 -2.11
C GLN A 48 -8.84 5.77 -3.42
N ILE A 49 -9.17 6.82 -4.20
CA ILE A 49 -8.45 7.19 -5.41
C ILE A 49 -7.48 8.33 -5.05
N ASN A 50 -6.18 8.07 -5.21
CA ASN A 50 -5.12 9.05 -4.90
C ASN A 50 -4.65 9.85 -6.12
N THR A 51 -5.26 9.62 -7.29
CA THR A 51 -4.84 10.26 -8.53
C THR A 51 -5.91 11.22 -9.02
N PHE A 52 -5.54 12.49 -9.17
CA PHE A 52 -6.39 13.45 -9.88
C PHE A 52 -6.24 13.25 -11.38
N SER A 53 -7.36 13.12 -12.08
CA SER A 53 -7.41 12.99 -13.52
C SER A 53 -8.58 13.78 -14.09
N TYR A 54 -8.32 14.59 -15.10
CA TYR A 54 -9.34 15.26 -15.92
C TYR A 54 -9.14 14.85 -17.37
N LYS A 55 -10.15 14.25 -17.97
CA LYS A 55 -10.12 13.80 -19.37
C LYS A 55 -11.37 14.29 -20.10
N CYS A 56 -11.17 14.88 -21.28
CA CYS A 56 -12.24 15.31 -22.16
C CYS A 56 -12.02 14.65 -23.52
N GLN A 57 -12.73 13.55 -23.75
CA GLN A 57 -12.60 12.71 -24.96
C GLN A 57 -13.98 12.25 -25.42
N THR A 58 -14.02 11.52 -26.53
CA THR A 58 -15.25 11.00 -27.14
C THR A 58 -15.86 9.82 -26.37
N ARG A 59 -15.17 9.25 -25.40
CA ARG A 59 -15.64 8.13 -24.56
C ARG A 59 -15.45 8.41 -23.07
N PHE A 60 -16.22 7.80 -22.22
CA PHE A 60 -15.98 7.76 -20.80
C PHE A 60 -14.76 6.88 -20.48
N HIS A 61 -13.93 7.33 -19.57
CA HIS A 61 -12.77 6.59 -19.09
C HIS A 61 -13.17 5.83 -17.81
N THR A 62 -13.47 4.54 -17.95
CA THR A 62 -13.87 3.66 -16.84
C THR A 62 -12.71 2.87 -16.27
N GLU A 63 -11.55 2.91 -16.94
CA GLU A 63 -10.36 2.15 -16.55
C GLU A 63 -9.95 2.32 -15.07
N PRO A 64 -10.03 3.55 -14.47
CA PRO A 64 -9.73 3.69 -13.04
C PRO A 64 -10.72 2.98 -12.12
N LEU A 65 -12.00 2.85 -12.53
CA LEU A 65 -13.00 2.09 -11.78
C LEU A 65 -12.80 0.58 -11.94
N GLU A 66 -12.47 0.13 -13.12
CA GLU A 66 -12.15 -1.27 -13.40
C GLU A 66 -10.96 -1.75 -12.58
N ALA A 67 -9.90 -0.93 -12.49
CA ALA A 67 -8.74 -1.20 -11.66
C ALA A 67 -9.07 -1.30 -10.15
N LEU A 68 -10.14 -0.64 -9.67
CA LEU A 68 -10.58 -0.77 -8.28
C LEU A 68 -11.31 -2.10 -8.02
N LEU A 69 -11.85 -2.74 -9.06
CA LEU A 69 -12.53 -4.04 -8.96
C LEU A 69 -11.54 -5.21 -8.96
N GLU A 70 -10.30 -4.99 -9.42
CA GLU A 70 -9.27 -6.01 -9.36
C GLU A 70 -8.91 -6.31 -7.90
N ASP A 71 -8.72 -7.60 -7.59
CA ASP A 71 -8.23 -8.02 -6.29
C ASP A 71 -6.77 -7.58 -6.13
N ASP A 72 -6.54 -6.64 -5.21
CA ASP A 72 -5.20 -6.17 -4.91
C ASP A 72 -4.35 -7.30 -4.31
N GLU A 73 -3.25 -7.63 -4.95
CA GLU A 73 -2.28 -8.58 -4.42
C GLU A 73 -1.66 -8.03 -3.13
N ARG A 74 -1.55 -8.89 -2.13
CA ARG A 74 -0.96 -8.56 -0.84
C ARG A 74 0.54 -8.88 -0.84
N PHE A 75 1.38 -7.88 -0.55
CA PHE A 75 2.83 -8.02 -0.40
C PHE A 75 3.25 -7.85 1.05
N GLY A 76 4.17 -8.70 1.50
CA GLY A 76 4.80 -8.60 2.81
C GLY A 76 6.08 -7.77 2.78
N PHE A 77 6.31 -6.98 3.80
CA PHE A 77 7.54 -6.20 3.99
C PHE A 77 8.22 -6.60 5.27
N VAL A 78 9.50 -6.91 5.18
CA VAL A 78 10.39 -7.18 6.32
C VAL A 78 11.54 -6.18 6.25
N ILE A 79 11.50 -5.15 7.09
CA ILE A 79 12.52 -4.10 7.13
C ILE A 79 13.39 -4.36 8.35
N VAL A 80 14.65 -4.78 8.09
CA VAL A 80 15.61 -5.17 9.13
C VAL A 80 16.66 -4.08 9.28
N ASP A 81 16.87 -3.62 10.51
CA ASP A 81 17.88 -2.64 10.88
C ASP A 81 18.69 -3.14 12.09
N GLY A 82 19.84 -2.52 12.36
CA GLY A 82 20.65 -2.78 13.57
C GLY A 82 19.93 -2.50 14.90
N ASN A 83 18.82 -1.76 14.87
CA ASN A 83 18.02 -1.41 16.03
C ASN A 83 16.72 -2.23 16.14
N GLY A 84 16.36 -3.00 15.11
CA GLY A 84 15.15 -3.83 15.12
C GLY A 84 14.65 -4.23 13.76
N VAL A 85 13.44 -4.79 13.75
CA VAL A 85 12.74 -5.22 12.54
C VAL A 85 11.30 -4.73 12.54
N LEU A 86 10.82 -4.35 11.37
CA LEU A 86 9.43 -3.98 11.09
C LEU A 86 8.82 -4.97 10.12
N PHE A 87 7.65 -5.49 10.47
CA PHE A 87 6.80 -6.32 9.61
C PHE A 87 5.59 -5.51 9.19
N ALA A 88 5.32 -5.44 7.90
CA ALA A 88 4.19 -4.73 7.34
C ALA A 88 3.61 -5.46 6.13
N THR A 89 2.38 -5.13 5.77
CA THR A 89 1.76 -5.57 4.52
C THR A 89 1.29 -4.36 3.72
N LEU A 90 1.29 -4.52 2.41
CA LEU A 90 0.73 -3.59 1.45
C LEU A 90 -0.23 -4.36 0.54
N GLN A 91 -1.45 -3.88 0.46
CA GLN A 91 -2.48 -4.40 -0.45
C GLN A 91 -3.12 -3.22 -1.18
N GLY A 92 -2.84 -3.09 -2.47
CA GLY A 92 -3.20 -1.88 -3.21
C GLY A 92 -2.62 -0.61 -2.56
N ASN A 93 -3.48 0.26 -2.10
CA ASN A 93 -3.11 1.50 -1.40
C ASN A 93 -3.12 1.37 0.14
N THR A 94 -3.54 0.23 0.66
CA THR A 94 -3.65 0.01 2.11
C THR A 94 -2.36 -0.56 2.66
N LYS A 95 -1.75 0.16 3.57
CA LYS A 95 -0.56 -0.27 4.32
C LYS A 95 -0.95 -0.61 5.75
N GLU A 96 -0.50 -1.77 6.22
CA GLU A 96 -0.73 -2.23 7.58
C GLU A 96 0.60 -2.61 8.22
N VAL A 97 0.89 -2.07 9.40
CA VAL A 97 2.05 -2.47 10.20
C VAL A 97 1.62 -3.58 11.13
N LEU A 98 2.16 -4.79 10.91
CA LEU A 98 1.83 -5.98 11.70
C LEU A 98 2.54 -5.97 13.06
N GLN A 99 3.88 -5.75 13.03
CA GLN A 99 4.67 -5.78 14.23
C GLN A 99 5.96 -4.99 14.08
N ARG A 100 6.41 -4.39 15.17
CA ARG A 100 7.73 -3.78 15.29
C ARG A 100 8.45 -4.37 16.50
N VAL A 101 9.65 -4.90 16.27
CA VAL A 101 10.50 -5.47 17.33
C VAL A 101 11.78 -4.66 17.42
N LEU A 102 12.05 -4.11 18.59
CA LEU A 102 13.28 -3.37 18.86
C LEU A 102 14.32 -4.33 19.45
N VAL A 103 15.55 -4.23 18.98
CA VAL A 103 16.69 -5.04 19.44
C VAL A 103 17.87 -4.14 19.68
N GLN A 104 18.56 -4.37 20.79
CA GLN A 104 19.83 -3.71 21.09
C GLN A 104 20.98 -4.68 20.78
N LEU A 105 21.57 -4.54 19.59
CA LEU A 105 22.76 -5.30 19.25
C LEU A 105 24.02 -4.64 19.87
N PRO A 106 24.93 -5.43 20.44
CA PRO A 106 26.15 -4.90 21.05
C PRO A 106 27.03 -4.24 20.00
N LYS A 107 27.51 -3.04 20.30
CA LYS A 107 28.42 -2.28 19.45
C LYS A 107 29.78 -2.99 19.34
N LYS A 108 30.51 -2.72 18.26
CA LYS A 108 31.88 -3.22 18.07
C LYS A 108 32.79 -2.57 19.12
N HIS A 109 33.48 -3.38 19.94
CA HIS A 109 34.51 -2.90 20.79
C HIS A 109 35.78 -2.66 19.95
N GLY A 110 36.24 -1.40 19.87
CA GLY A 110 37.42 -1.00 19.10
C GLY A 110 38.77 -1.24 19.81
N ARG A 111 38.75 -1.59 21.10
CA ARG A 111 39.97 -1.84 21.88
C ARG A 111 40.31 -3.30 21.84
N GLY A 112 41.56 -3.62 21.44
CA GLY A 112 42.12 -4.97 21.49
C GLY A 112 42.31 -5.44 22.93
N GLY A 113 42.70 -6.68 23.13
CA GLY A 113 42.97 -7.31 24.41
C GLY A 113 42.46 -8.73 24.49
N GLN A 114 42.84 -9.47 25.52
CA GLN A 114 42.51 -10.89 25.70
C GLN A 114 41.01 -11.16 25.71
N SER A 115 40.17 -10.21 26.14
CA SER A 115 38.71 -10.31 26.15
C SER A 115 38.01 -9.98 24.79
N ALA A 116 38.76 -9.40 23.82
CA ALA A 116 38.21 -8.96 22.56
C ALA A 116 37.58 -10.11 21.76
N ALA A 117 38.24 -11.29 21.73
CA ALA A 117 37.76 -12.47 21.08
C ALA A 117 36.43 -13.01 21.68
N ARG A 118 36.32 -12.95 23.03
CA ARG A 118 35.07 -13.32 23.75
C ARG A 118 33.92 -12.39 23.38
N PHE A 119 34.15 -11.07 23.39
CA PHE A 119 33.11 -10.09 23.06
C PHE A 119 32.71 -10.17 21.56
N ALA A 120 33.64 -10.48 20.66
CA ALA A 120 33.33 -10.74 19.26
C ALA A 120 32.38 -11.93 19.10
N ARG A 121 32.66 -13.05 19.78
CA ARG A 121 31.81 -14.24 19.78
C ARG A 121 30.41 -13.97 20.33
N ILE A 122 30.31 -13.28 21.49
CA ILE A 122 28.99 -12.89 22.06
C ILE A 122 28.20 -12.00 21.10
N ARG A 123 28.86 -11.08 20.40
CA ARG A 123 28.20 -10.23 19.42
C ARG A 123 27.67 -11.02 18.23
N GLU A 124 28.45 -11.96 17.75
CA GLU A 124 28.06 -12.84 16.63
C GLU A 124 26.88 -13.73 17.04
N GLU A 125 26.92 -14.33 18.20
CA GLU A 125 25.82 -15.14 18.76
C GLU A 125 24.52 -14.32 18.87
N LYS A 126 24.58 -13.09 19.39
CA LYS A 126 23.41 -12.20 19.47
C LYS A 126 22.86 -11.83 18.09
N ARG A 127 23.72 -11.63 17.08
CA ARG A 127 23.29 -11.40 15.71
C ARG A 127 22.60 -12.64 15.13
N HIS A 128 23.13 -13.82 15.32
CA HIS A 128 22.51 -15.06 14.88
C HIS A 128 21.15 -15.29 15.52
N ASN A 129 21.05 -15.04 16.83
CA ASN A 129 19.77 -15.16 17.55
C ASN A 129 18.76 -14.13 17.05
N TYR A 130 19.19 -12.91 16.74
CA TYR A 130 18.34 -11.89 16.15
C TYR A 130 17.82 -12.31 14.76
N VAL A 131 18.69 -12.77 13.88
CA VAL A 131 18.28 -13.25 12.53
C VAL A 131 17.30 -14.43 12.66
N ARG A 132 17.60 -15.39 13.55
CA ARG A 132 16.69 -16.53 13.80
C ARG A 132 15.30 -16.02 14.24
N LYS A 133 15.25 -15.07 15.16
CA LYS A 133 13.99 -14.47 15.60
C LYS A 133 13.24 -13.75 14.48
N VAL A 134 13.95 -13.04 13.59
CA VAL A 134 13.36 -12.42 12.40
C VAL A 134 12.75 -13.48 11.48
N CYS A 135 13.45 -14.60 11.24
CA CYS A 135 12.90 -15.70 10.42
C CYS A 135 11.65 -16.33 11.05
N GLU A 136 11.66 -16.61 12.36
CA GLU A 136 10.50 -17.13 13.08
C GLU A 136 9.29 -16.23 12.95
N LEU A 137 9.46 -14.93 13.17
CA LEU A 137 8.40 -13.94 13.05
C LEU A 137 7.93 -13.76 11.59
N THR A 138 8.84 -13.85 10.62
CA THR A 138 8.49 -13.81 9.19
C THR A 138 7.56 -14.98 8.85
N THR A 139 7.91 -16.19 9.30
CA THR A 139 7.07 -17.38 9.13
C THR A 139 5.70 -17.18 9.80
N GLN A 140 5.68 -16.69 11.03
CA GLN A 140 4.44 -16.48 11.78
C GLN A 140 3.50 -15.47 11.11
N HIS A 141 4.03 -14.40 10.51
CA HIS A 141 3.21 -13.36 9.89
C HIS A 141 2.79 -13.67 8.46
N PHE A 142 3.63 -14.36 7.68
CA PHE A 142 3.42 -14.52 6.25
C PHE A 142 3.10 -15.95 5.79
N ILE A 143 3.07 -16.89 6.72
CA ILE A 143 2.65 -18.27 6.44
C ILE A 143 1.50 -18.63 7.39
N THR A 144 0.39 -19.08 6.83
CA THR A 144 -0.79 -19.56 7.54
C THR A 144 -1.14 -20.94 6.98
N ASP A 145 -1.27 -21.96 7.83
CA ASP A 145 -1.59 -23.34 7.44
C ASP A 145 -0.66 -23.88 6.34
N ASP A 146 0.66 -23.68 6.50
CA ASP A 146 1.72 -24.03 5.54
C ASP A 146 1.59 -23.41 4.14
N LYS A 147 0.75 -22.37 4.00
CA LYS A 147 0.58 -21.62 2.76
C LYS A 147 0.97 -20.14 2.96
N PRO A 148 1.62 -19.53 1.96
CA PRO A 148 1.89 -18.10 2.01
C PRO A 148 0.57 -17.32 1.95
N ASN A 149 0.39 -16.36 2.86
CA ASN A 149 -0.76 -15.45 2.88
C ASN A 149 -0.49 -14.14 2.14
N VAL A 150 0.68 -14.03 1.50
CA VAL A 150 1.13 -12.90 0.67
C VAL A 150 1.64 -13.41 -0.66
N LYS A 151 1.53 -12.60 -1.71
CA LYS A 151 2.02 -12.91 -3.06
C LYS A 151 3.55 -12.97 -3.12
N GLY A 152 4.19 -12.15 -2.31
CA GLY A 152 5.65 -12.08 -2.23
C GLY A 152 6.10 -11.31 -1.00
N ILE A 153 7.37 -11.46 -0.63
CA ILE A 153 7.99 -10.76 0.50
C ILE A 153 9.12 -9.88 -0.03
N ILE A 154 9.10 -8.61 0.39
CA ILE A 154 10.15 -7.64 0.11
C ILE A 154 10.97 -7.47 1.38
N VAL A 155 12.25 -7.83 1.31
CA VAL A 155 13.19 -7.65 2.41
C VAL A 155 14.04 -6.43 2.13
N ALA A 156 14.07 -5.50 3.09
CA ALA A 156 14.84 -4.27 3.01
C ALA A 156 15.56 -4.02 4.34
N GLY A 157 16.61 -3.22 4.29
CA GLY A 157 17.34 -2.86 5.50
C GLY A 157 18.53 -1.96 5.23
N SER A 158 19.10 -1.38 6.31
CA SER A 158 20.36 -0.67 6.26
C SER A 158 21.49 -1.63 6.60
N ALA A 159 22.55 -1.60 5.77
CA ALA A 159 23.79 -2.34 6.02
C ALA A 159 24.67 -1.66 7.09
#